data_8d39185d6fa06ec457489373622e62b9
#
_entry.id   8d39185d6fa06ec457489373622e62b9
#
_cell.length_a   1.000
_cell.length_b   1.000
_cell.length_c   1.000
_cell.angle_alpha   90.00
_cell.angle_beta   90.00
_cell.angle_gamma   90.00
#
_symmetry.space_group_name_H-M   'P 1'
#
loop_
_entity.id
_entity.type
_entity.pdbx_description
1 polymer ?
#
loop_
_entity_poly.entity_id
_entity_poly.type
_entity_poly.pdbx_seq_one_letter_code
_entity_poly.pdbx_strand_id
1 'polypeptide(L)'
;MSLLFDLIATQPIGGTKYHGGGEYTKEVFKRLIEKKGGRKISCVLLKSRDIDQDILSLAKEKCDNIYYLSNIKEVQTLLEQNDFTVFFSGLPLRYNGLKFKNTFFVFTIHGLRPIELRTDAYEIKYINSWIQLVKLLVKRLGGKRYTLARIKQFGKLFAISDDFLVITDSSHSYYAILSEYRKQVEDKLLMLYCPVLDSHMEHTAENSVLQKYGLRKHEYFLLINANRWEKNCYRAVQAFSGIFRCFPGFNKKVVLVGAKDNIRFLARLKKDSRFILTDYLSSGDLDCLYKNAFCFVYPTLNEGFGYPPLKSMNYNVPVIASAVTSVPEVAGDGALYFNPYSVDEIKNRILQVYHEEKLRKNLQSQGLKRIQEVESKQKDDTESLINILLKRA
;
A
#
# COMPACT_ATOMS: atom_id res chain seq x y z
N MET A 1 29.69 6.11 -14.79
CA MET A 1 28.24 6.21 -14.59
C MET A 1 27.93 5.58 -13.24
N SER A 2 27.05 6.17 -12.44
CA SER A 2 26.75 5.69 -11.08
C SER A 2 25.31 6.00 -10.68
N LEU A 3 24.69 5.14 -9.89
CA LEU A 3 23.32 5.27 -9.41
C LEU A 3 23.30 5.60 -7.92
N LEU A 4 22.50 6.59 -7.54
CA LEU A 4 22.10 6.82 -6.15
C LEU A 4 20.71 6.23 -5.91
N PHE A 5 20.57 5.38 -4.89
CA PHE A 5 19.30 4.76 -4.53
C PHE A 5 18.75 5.35 -3.22
N ASP A 6 17.47 5.75 -3.24
CA ASP A 6 16.79 6.36 -2.09
C ASP A 6 16.31 5.31 -1.09
N LEU A 7 17.16 4.94 -0.13
CA LEU A 7 16.73 4.12 1.02
C LEU A 7 16.00 4.92 2.10
N ILE A 8 15.97 6.27 2.03
CA ILE A 8 15.10 7.08 2.91
C ILE A 8 13.63 6.68 2.72
N ALA A 9 13.27 6.23 1.52
CA ALA A 9 11.93 5.75 1.20
C ALA A 9 11.53 4.50 2.01
N THR A 10 12.49 3.72 2.50
CA THR A 10 12.25 2.51 3.32
C THR A 10 12.16 2.79 4.81
N GLN A 11 12.62 3.96 5.25
CA GLN A 11 12.64 4.35 6.66
C GLN A 11 11.24 4.72 7.17
N PRO A 12 10.95 4.54 8.50
CA PRO A 12 9.63 4.84 9.07
C PRO A 12 9.11 6.24 8.77
N ILE A 13 7.80 6.36 8.53
CA ILE A 13 7.11 7.63 8.27
C ILE A 13 6.00 7.81 9.30
N GLY A 14 6.01 8.95 10.02
CA GLY A 14 4.90 9.34 10.89
C GLY A 14 4.55 8.31 11.97
N GLY A 15 5.54 7.59 12.51
CA GLY A 15 5.36 6.58 13.55
C GLY A 15 4.90 5.21 13.04
N THR A 16 4.79 5.00 11.72
CA THR A 16 4.52 3.69 11.12
C THR A 16 5.82 3.04 10.66
N LYS A 17 6.14 1.86 11.21
CA LYS A 17 7.34 1.08 10.83
C LYS A 17 7.23 0.51 9.42
N TYR A 18 6.03 0.09 9.00
CA TYR A 18 5.76 -0.52 7.71
C TYR A 18 4.78 0.30 6.89
N HIS A 19 5.08 0.54 5.62
CA HIS A 19 4.19 1.22 4.67
C HIS A 19 4.45 0.73 3.24
N GLY A 20 3.41 0.64 2.42
CA GLY A 20 3.48 -0.01 1.10
C GLY A 20 4.56 0.52 0.17
N GLY A 21 4.77 1.84 0.11
CA GLY A 21 5.86 2.42 -0.71
C GLY A 21 7.26 2.08 -0.18
N GLY A 22 7.41 1.86 1.13
CA GLY A 22 8.65 1.38 1.72
C GLY A 22 8.95 -0.07 1.34
N GLU A 23 7.95 -0.95 1.45
CA GLU A 23 8.10 -2.36 1.05
C GLU A 23 8.37 -2.48 -0.46
N TYR A 24 7.66 -1.72 -1.30
CA TYR A 24 7.98 -1.60 -2.72
C TYR A 24 9.46 -1.23 -2.94
N THR A 25 9.93 -0.20 -2.25
CA THR A 25 11.32 0.30 -2.43
C THR A 25 12.36 -0.74 -1.97
N LYS A 26 12.08 -1.48 -0.88
CA LYS A 26 12.94 -2.58 -0.42
C LYS A 26 13.09 -3.67 -1.48
N GLU A 27 11.99 -4.11 -2.09
CA GLU A 27 12.02 -5.15 -3.12
C GLU A 27 12.73 -4.69 -4.40
N VAL A 28 12.49 -3.45 -4.85
CA VAL A 28 13.24 -2.86 -5.97
C VAL A 28 14.75 -2.83 -5.64
N PHE A 29 15.11 -2.45 -4.40
CA PHE A 29 16.52 -2.43 -3.97
C PHE A 29 17.17 -3.81 -4.01
N LYS A 30 16.53 -4.82 -3.43
CA LYS A 30 17.03 -6.20 -3.44
C LYS A 30 17.31 -6.68 -4.87
N ARG A 31 16.33 -6.53 -5.77
CA ARG A 31 16.45 -6.92 -7.17
C ARG A 31 17.51 -6.13 -7.94
N LEU A 32 17.62 -4.84 -7.65
CA LEU A 32 18.68 -4.00 -8.23
C LEU A 32 20.07 -4.49 -7.82
N ILE A 33 20.27 -4.78 -6.55
CA ILE A 33 21.56 -5.28 -6.03
C ILE A 33 21.90 -6.66 -6.58
N GLU A 34 20.94 -7.57 -6.70
CA GLU A 34 21.15 -8.89 -7.33
C GLU A 34 21.67 -8.77 -8.77
N LYS A 35 21.21 -7.77 -9.52
CA LYS A 35 21.52 -7.59 -10.95
C LYS A 35 22.55 -6.51 -11.24
N LYS A 36 23.14 -5.86 -10.24
CA LYS A 36 24.02 -4.71 -10.44
C LYS A 36 25.25 -5.01 -11.31
N GLY A 37 25.76 -6.23 -11.29
CA GLY A 37 27.03 -6.59 -11.95
C GLY A 37 28.18 -5.69 -11.46
N GLY A 38 28.98 -5.16 -12.37
CA GLY A 38 30.09 -4.23 -12.08
C GLY A 38 29.68 -2.76 -11.95
N ARG A 39 28.38 -2.41 -11.92
CA ARG A 39 27.91 -1.02 -11.85
C ARG A 39 28.05 -0.44 -10.44
N LYS A 40 28.34 0.86 -10.38
CA LYS A 40 28.48 1.58 -9.12
C LYS A 40 27.10 2.01 -8.59
N ILE A 41 26.71 1.48 -7.44
CA ILE A 41 25.45 1.78 -6.75
C ILE A 41 25.75 2.29 -5.35
N SER A 42 25.31 3.49 -5.05
CA SER A 42 25.38 4.08 -3.72
C SER A 42 23.98 4.32 -3.16
N CYS A 43 23.86 4.39 -1.85
CA CYS A 43 22.58 4.59 -1.17
C CYS A 43 22.59 5.85 -0.32
N VAL A 44 21.38 6.41 -0.09
CA VAL A 44 21.19 7.56 0.80
C VAL A 44 20.17 7.24 1.90
N LEU A 45 20.48 7.65 3.13
CA LEU A 45 19.72 7.44 4.35
C LEU A 45 19.69 8.70 5.23
N LEU A 46 18.65 8.86 6.05
CA LEU A 46 18.63 9.86 7.13
C LEU A 46 19.18 9.27 8.43
N LYS A 47 20.13 9.97 9.06
CA LYS A 47 20.73 9.58 10.35
C LYS A 47 19.72 9.47 11.49
N SER A 48 18.66 10.30 11.46
CA SER A 48 17.68 10.43 12.53
C SER A 48 16.56 9.39 12.49
N ARG A 49 16.60 8.41 11.58
CA ARG A 49 15.54 7.42 11.41
C ARG A 49 16.08 6.01 11.39
N ASP A 50 15.33 5.10 12.00
CA ASP A 50 15.61 3.68 11.94
C ASP A 50 15.56 3.16 10.50
N ILE A 51 16.27 2.08 10.25
CA ILE A 51 16.24 1.34 9.01
C ILE A 51 16.10 -0.15 9.31
N ASP A 52 15.51 -0.86 8.40
CA ASP A 52 15.46 -2.32 8.38
C ASP A 52 16.87 -2.89 8.33
N GLN A 53 17.20 -3.77 9.28
CA GLN A 53 18.56 -4.29 9.44
C GLN A 53 19.02 -5.15 8.27
N ASP A 54 18.10 -5.91 7.63
CA ASP A 54 18.42 -6.74 6.48
C ASP A 54 18.78 -5.86 5.27
N ILE A 55 18.01 -4.78 5.06
CA ILE A 55 18.29 -3.80 4.01
C ILE A 55 19.61 -3.05 4.28
N LEU A 56 19.87 -2.70 5.52
CA LEU A 56 21.13 -2.04 5.89
C LEU A 56 22.34 -2.97 5.70
N SER A 57 22.21 -4.23 6.11
CA SER A 57 23.26 -5.24 5.93
C SER A 57 23.56 -5.47 4.46
N LEU A 58 22.52 -5.63 3.63
CA LEU A 58 22.65 -5.77 2.19
C LEU A 58 23.32 -4.53 1.55
N ALA A 59 22.95 -3.32 2.00
CA ALA A 59 23.55 -2.10 1.50
C ALA A 59 25.03 -2.01 1.89
N LYS A 60 25.40 -2.36 3.13
CA LYS A 60 26.81 -2.36 3.59
C LYS A 60 27.67 -3.36 2.85
N GLU A 61 27.13 -4.52 2.49
CA GLU A 61 27.85 -5.56 1.78
C GLU A 61 28.02 -5.26 0.28
N LYS A 62 27.01 -4.69 -0.35
CA LYS A 62 26.94 -4.66 -1.82
C LYS A 62 27.02 -3.26 -2.43
N CYS A 63 26.75 -2.17 -1.69
CA CYS A 63 26.85 -0.82 -2.24
C CYS A 63 28.26 -0.26 -2.16
N ASP A 64 28.60 0.60 -3.11
CA ASP A 64 29.90 1.27 -3.15
C ASP A 64 30.03 2.31 -2.02
N ASN A 65 28.95 3.06 -1.76
CA ASN A 65 28.90 4.03 -0.65
C ASN A 65 27.49 4.09 -0.03
N ILE A 66 27.45 4.42 1.27
CA ILE A 66 26.20 4.74 1.98
C ILE A 66 26.34 6.15 2.56
N TYR A 67 25.50 7.06 2.07
CA TYR A 67 25.47 8.45 2.52
C TYR A 67 24.44 8.64 3.61
N TYR A 68 24.89 9.08 4.79
CA TYR A 68 24.03 9.37 5.94
C TYR A 68 23.81 10.88 6.02
N LEU A 69 22.61 11.34 5.72
CA LEU A 69 22.25 12.77 5.71
C LEU A 69 21.54 13.18 7.00
N SER A 70 21.67 14.45 7.36
CA SER A 70 20.95 15.03 8.51
C SER A 70 19.53 15.46 8.11
N ASN A 71 19.34 15.87 6.86
CA ASN A 71 18.03 16.27 6.33
C ASN A 71 17.94 16.00 4.82
N ILE A 72 16.71 16.04 4.30
CA ILE A 72 16.42 15.70 2.89
C ILE A 72 17.01 16.72 1.88
N LYS A 73 17.21 17.97 2.28
CA LYS A 73 17.73 18.98 1.36
C LYS A 73 19.19 18.70 0.95
N GLU A 74 19.94 18.00 1.81
CA GLU A 74 21.31 17.59 1.53
C GLU A 74 21.42 16.62 0.33
N VAL A 75 20.32 15.97 -0.10
CA VAL A 75 20.31 15.14 -1.31
C VAL A 75 20.66 15.96 -2.55
N GLN A 76 20.19 17.19 -2.65
CA GLN A 76 20.53 18.06 -3.78
C GLN A 76 22.05 18.34 -3.81
N THR A 77 22.63 18.73 -2.68
CA THR A 77 24.07 18.97 -2.56
C THR A 77 24.88 17.70 -2.85
N LEU A 78 24.39 16.53 -2.38
CA LEU A 78 25.03 15.25 -2.66
C LEU A 78 25.09 14.95 -4.16
N LEU A 79 23.99 15.19 -4.88
CA LEU A 79 23.92 15.00 -6.33
C LEU A 79 24.78 16.02 -7.10
N GLU A 80 24.89 17.24 -6.60
CA GLU A 80 25.73 18.29 -7.21
C GLU A 80 27.25 18.08 -7.01
N GLN A 81 27.63 17.42 -5.92
CA GLN A 81 29.03 17.16 -5.55
C GLN A 81 29.58 15.83 -6.07
N ASN A 82 28.70 14.96 -6.62
CA ASN A 82 29.09 13.63 -7.10
C ASN A 82 28.47 13.37 -8.48
N ASP A 83 29.16 12.60 -9.30
CA ASP A 83 28.76 12.28 -10.69
C ASP A 83 27.73 11.15 -10.75
N PHE A 84 26.60 11.31 -10.01
CA PHE A 84 25.48 10.40 -10.12
C PHE A 84 24.68 10.66 -11.39
N THR A 85 24.69 9.70 -12.30
CA THR A 85 23.93 9.77 -13.57
C THR A 85 22.46 9.45 -13.37
N VAL A 86 22.12 8.62 -12.36
CA VAL A 86 20.75 8.22 -12.03
C VAL A 86 20.47 8.41 -10.54
N PHE A 87 19.30 8.95 -10.23
CA PHE A 87 18.73 8.92 -8.88
C PHE A 87 17.36 8.23 -8.92
N PHE A 88 17.17 7.19 -8.11
CA PHE A 88 15.88 6.50 -7.99
C PHE A 88 15.22 6.74 -6.64
N SER A 89 13.91 7.04 -6.64
CA SER A 89 13.09 7.14 -5.42
C SER A 89 11.73 6.48 -5.56
N GLY A 90 11.41 5.57 -4.64
CA GLY A 90 10.07 4.98 -4.51
C GLY A 90 9.04 5.90 -3.84
N LEU A 91 9.45 7.02 -3.21
CA LEU A 91 8.56 7.98 -2.54
C LEU A 91 8.99 9.43 -2.76
N PRO A 92 8.82 9.98 -3.96
CA PRO A 92 9.45 11.23 -4.41
C PRO A 92 8.89 12.50 -3.76
N LEU A 93 7.68 12.48 -3.19
CA LEU A 93 7.01 13.70 -2.67
C LEU A 93 7.82 14.47 -1.64
N ARG A 94 8.76 13.82 -0.96
CA ARG A 94 9.65 14.42 0.04
C ARG A 94 10.67 15.37 -0.58
N TYR A 95 10.95 15.22 -1.88
CA TYR A 95 11.92 16.03 -2.62
C TYR A 95 11.29 17.27 -3.28
N ASN A 96 10.01 17.52 -3.06
CA ASN A 96 9.33 18.69 -3.59
C ASN A 96 10.04 19.99 -3.22
N GLY A 97 10.39 20.77 -4.25
CA GLY A 97 11.11 22.05 -4.10
C GLY A 97 12.61 21.96 -4.21
N LEU A 98 13.20 20.75 -4.37
CA LEU A 98 14.60 20.56 -4.73
C LEU A 98 14.77 20.64 -6.25
N LYS A 99 16.03 20.78 -6.69
CA LYS A 99 16.43 20.76 -8.10
C LYS A 99 17.61 19.82 -8.29
N PHE A 100 17.45 18.87 -9.22
CA PHE A 100 18.50 17.91 -9.57
C PHE A 100 19.01 18.24 -10.98
N LYS A 101 20.26 18.69 -11.06
CA LYS A 101 20.93 19.02 -12.33
C LYS A 101 21.75 17.82 -12.79
N ASN A 102 21.76 17.58 -14.10
CA ASN A 102 22.58 16.54 -14.73
C ASN A 102 22.36 15.11 -14.21
N THR A 103 21.21 14.86 -13.57
CA THR A 103 20.87 13.56 -13.01
C THR A 103 19.51 13.12 -13.56
N PHE A 104 19.46 11.94 -14.16
CA PHE A 104 18.19 11.30 -14.57
C PHE A 104 17.43 10.84 -13.33
N PHE A 105 16.29 11.47 -13.07
CA PHE A 105 15.48 11.18 -11.90
C PHE A 105 14.37 10.17 -12.23
N VAL A 106 14.52 8.93 -11.77
CA VAL A 106 13.49 7.89 -11.89
C VAL A 106 12.73 7.80 -10.58
N PHE A 107 11.41 7.90 -10.63
CA PHE A 107 10.62 7.85 -9.40
C PHE A 107 9.26 7.22 -9.58
N THR A 108 8.73 6.64 -8.49
CA THR A 108 7.44 5.95 -8.50
C THR A 108 6.36 6.79 -7.84
N ILE A 109 5.21 6.91 -8.51
CA ILE A 109 3.98 7.50 -7.97
C ILE A 109 2.95 6.39 -7.81
N HIS A 110 2.65 6.01 -6.56
CA HIS A 110 1.69 4.95 -6.20
C HIS A 110 0.23 5.38 -6.28
N GLY A 111 -0.09 6.43 -7.02
CA GLY A 111 -1.45 6.94 -7.19
C GLY A 111 -1.65 8.36 -6.67
N LEU A 112 -2.77 8.94 -7.04
CA LEU A 112 -3.15 10.33 -6.73
C LEU A 112 -4.19 10.43 -5.60
N ARG A 113 -4.16 9.52 -4.62
CA ARG A 113 -5.13 9.51 -3.51
C ARG A 113 -5.44 10.89 -2.91
N PRO A 114 -4.48 11.80 -2.64
CA PRO A 114 -4.79 13.12 -2.08
C PRO A 114 -5.61 14.03 -3.00
N ILE A 115 -5.68 13.70 -4.29
CA ILE A 115 -6.45 14.42 -5.32
C ILE A 115 -7.76 13.72 -5.57
N GLU A 116 -7.76 12.39 -5.75
CA GLU A 116 -8.91 11.57 -6.08
C GLU A 116 -9.86 11.39 -4.89
N LEU A 117 -9.33 11.05 -3.72
CA LEU A 117 -10.11 10.81 -2.51
C LEU A 117 -10.19 12.09 -1.68
N ARG A 118 -11.18 12.94 -2.02
CA ARG A 118 -11.34 14.28 -1.40
C ARG A 118 -11.73 14.18 0.06
N THR A 119 -12.99 13.90 0.32
CA THR A 119 -13.55 13.75 1.68
C THR A 119 -14.63 12.66 1.66
N ASP A 120 -14.81 12.01 2.80
CA ASP A 120 -15.88 11.05 3.00
C ASP A 120 -16.69 11.42 4.25
N ALA A 121 -17.99 11.13 4.25
CA ALA A 121 -18.87 11.44 5.38
C ALA A 121 -18.40 10.76 6.68
N TYR A 122 -17.82 9.57 6.58
CA TYR A 122 -17.36 8.79 7.72
C TYR A 122 -15.91 9.02 8.12
N GLU A 123 -15.16 9.87 7.40
CA GLU A 123 -13.80 10.25 7.80
C GLU A 123 -13.76 10.78 9.25
N ILE A 124 -14.82 11.50 9.67
CA ILE A 124 -14.97 12.02 11.05
C ILE A 124 -14.99 10.91 12.11
N LYS A 125 -15.39 9.68 11.76
CA LYS A 125 -15.43 8.54 12.70
C LYS A 125 -14.05 8.06 13.15
N TYR A 126 -13.00 8.40 12.38
CA TYR A 126 -11.61 8.03 12.61
C TYR A 126 -10.80 9.12 13.31
N ILE A 127 -11.41 10.29 13.56
CA ILE A 127 -10.75 11.41 14.22
C ILE A 127 -10.66 11.15 15.72
N ASN A 128 -9.46 11.35 16.26
CA ASN A 128 -9.16 11.18 17.67
C ASN A 128 -8.53 12.42 18.33
N SER A 129 -8.30 13.49 17.56
CA SER A 129 -7.76 14.75 18.06
C SER A 129 -8.41 15.98 17.40
N TRP A 130 -8.43 17.10 18.13
CA TRP A 130 -8.96 18.35 17.62
C TRP A 130 -8.18 18.88 16.38
N ILE A 131 -6.87 18.63 16.33
CA ILE A 131 -6.03 19.01 15.18
C ILE A 131 -6.49 18.28 13.90
N GLN A 132 -6.80 16.98 14.00
CA GLN A 132 -7.35 16.24 12.87
C GLN A 132 -8.72 16.76 12.46
N LEU A 133 -9.56 17.14 13.42
CA LEU A 133 -10.88 17.76 13.14
C LEU A 133 -10.73 19.07 12.39
N VAL A 134 -9.85 19.96 12.83
CA VAL A 134 -9.57 21.23 12.13
C VAL A 134 -9.06 20.96 10.70
N LYS A 135 -8.13 20.02 10.53
CA LYS A 135 -7.65 19.64 9.19
C LYS A 135 -8.77 19.12 8.30
N LEU A 136 -9.68 18.31 8.82
CA LEU A 136 -10.85 17.83 8.08
C LEU A 136 -11.78 18.98 7.70
N LEU A 137 -12.05 19.91 8.60
CA LEU A 137 -12.88 21.10 8.33
C LEU A 137 -12.25 21.97 7.25
N VAL A 138 -10.97 22.28 7.35
CA VAL A 138 -10.23 23.03 6.31
C VAL A 138 -10.31 22.32 4.96
N LYS A 139 -10.13 21.00 4.91
CA LYS A 139 -10.25 20.19 3.70
C LYS A 139 -11.65 20.26 3.09
N ARG A 140 -12.71 20.18 3.93
CA ARG A 140 -14.12 20.24 3.51
C ARG A 140 -14.51 21.64 3.02
N LEU A 141 -14.21 22.67 3.79
CA LEU A 141 -14.52 24.06 3.45
C LEU A 141 -13.70 24.55 2.25
N GLY A 142 -12.44 24.11 2.14
CA GLY A 142 -11.57 24.45 1.02
C GLY A 142 -12.03 23.88 -0.32
N GLY A 143 -12.78 22.78 -0.34
CA GLY A 143 -13.42 22.20 -1.52
C GLY A 143 -12.49 22.11 -2.73
N LYS A 144 -12.90 22.70 -3.86
CA LYS A 144 -12.11 22.74 -5.11
C LYS A 144 -10.74 23.41 -4.94
N ARG A 145 -10.66 24.50 -4.14
CA ARG A 145 -9.38 25.21 -3.89
C ARG A 145 -8.35 24.32 -3.20
N TYR A 146 -8.79 23.50 -2.25
CA TYR A 146 -7.93 22.54 -1.58
C TYR A 146 -7.39 21.49 -2.58
N THR A 147 -8.27 20.96 -3.45
CA THR A 147 -7.86 20.01 -4.49
C THR A 147 -6.87 20.61 -5.47
N LEU A 148 -7.13 21.85 -5.97
CA LEU A 148 -6.20 22.56 -6.86
C LEU A 148 -4.84 22.81 -6.21
N ALA A 149 -4.80 23.13 -4.92
CA ALA A 149 -3.56 23.28 -4.18
C ALA A 149 -2.77 21.94 -4.12
N ARG A 150 -3.46 20.81 -3.98
CA ARG A 150 -2.83 19.47 -4.03
C ARG A 150 -2.31 19.13 -5.43
N ILE A 151 -3.08 19.40 -6.47
CA ILE A 151 -2.66 19.23 -7.87
C ILE A 151 -1.38 20.04 -8.10
N LYS A 152 -1.37 21.33 -7.74
CA LYS A 152 -0.19 22.19 -7.87
C LYS A 152 1.00 21.69 -7.05
N GLN A 153 0.78 21.16 -5.84
CA GLN A 153 1.82 20.60 -5.00
C GLN A 153 2.44 19.35 -5.63
N PHE A 154 1.60 18.46 -6.18
CA PHE A 154 2.06 17.25 -6.87
C PHE A 154 2.80 17.59 -8.16
N GLY A 155 2.32 18.56 -8.93
CA GLY A 155 2.94 19.03 -10.16
C GLY A 155 4.38 19.54 -9.99
N LYS A 156 4.77 19.96 -8.78
CA LYS A 156 6.16 20.34 -8.47
C LYS A 156 7.15 19.19 -8.61
N LEU A 157 6.71 17.94 -8.53
CA LEU A 157 7.59 16.78 -8.75
C LEU A 157 8.20 16.77 -10.14
N PHE A 158 7.42 17.13 -11.16
CA PHE A 158 7.84 17.11 -12.56
C PHE A 158 8.77 18.29 -12.93
N ALA A 159 9.07 19.16 -11.96
CA ALA A 159 10.00 20.26 -12.11
C ALA A 159 11.29 20.07 -11.28
N ILE A 160 11.47 18.90 -10.65
CA ILE A 160 12.67 18.59 -9.83
C ILE A 160 13.88 18.35 -10.73
N SER A 161 13.71 17.65 -11.85
CA SER A 161 14.75 17.42 -12.86
C SER A 161 14.17 17.65 -14.25
N ASP A 162 14.98 18.11 -15.19
CA ASP A 162 14.59 18.24 -16.60
C ASP A 162 14.55 16.87 -17.30
N ASP A 163 15.43 15.94 -16.89
CA ASP A 163 15.45 14.56 -17.36
C ASP A 163 14.89 13.63 -16.26
N PHE A 164 13.67 13.13 -16.45
CA PHE A 164 13.02 12.26 -15.49
C PHE A 164 12.14 11.19 -16.15
N LEU A 165 11.86 10.13 -15.40
CA LEU A 165 10.91 9.09 -15.73
C LEU A 165 10.01 8.80 -14.53
N VAL A 166 8.71 8.77 -14.77
CA VAL A 166 7.69 8.43 -13.77
C VAL A 166 7.27 6.97 -13.95
N ILE A 167 7.34 6.20 -12.89
CA ILE A 167 6.79 4.85 -12.83
C ILE A 167 5.46 4.88 -12.07
N THR A 168 4.47 4.15 -12.54
CA THR A 168 3.22 3.91 -11.82
C THR A 168 2.95 2.43 -11.73
N ASP A 169 2.18 2.02 -10.73
CA ASP A 169 1.98 0.63 -10.35
C ASP A 169 0.65 0.02 -10.84
N SER A 170 -0.18 0.80 -11.55
CA SER A 170 -1.43 0.31 -12.14
C SER A 170 -1.87 1.19 -13.31
N SER A 171 -2.74 0.64 -14.19
CA SER A 171 -3.40 1.40 -15.26
C SER A 171 -4.23 2.55 -14.70
N HIS A 172 -4.92 2.32 -13.57
CA HIS A 172 -5.65 3.38 -12.88
C HIS A 172 -4.73 4.57 -12.55
N SER A 173 -3.60 4.31 -11.87
CA SER A 173 -2.63 5.36 -11.49
C SER A 173 -2.02 6.03 -12.73
N TYR A 174 -1.73 5.27 -13.78
CA TYR A 174 -1.22 5.79 -15.05
C TYR A 174 -2.17 6.82 -15.66
N TYR A 175 -3.43 6.44 -15.88
CA TYR A 175 -4.41 7.34 -16.50
C TYR A 175 -4.83 8.49 -15.60
N ALA A 176 -4.82 8.31 -14.27
CA ALA A 176 -5.04 9.40 -13.32
C ALA A 176 -3.95 10.47 -13.43
N ILE A 177 -2.66 10.06 -13.50
CA ILE A 177 -1.54 10.99 -13.67
C ILE A 177 -1.56 11.63 -15.06
N LEU A 178 -1.82 10.86 -16.10
CA LEU A 178 -1.90 11.38 -17.47
C LEU A 178 -3.03 12.41 -17.60
N SER A 179 -4.18 12.16 -16.99
CA SER A 179 -5.33 13.09 -17.00
C SER A 179 -5.00 14.45 -16.36
N GLU A 180 -4.27 14.45 -15.23
CA GLU A 180 -3.98 15.69 -14.48
C GLU A 180 -2.71 16.41 -14.96
N TYR A 181 -1.73 15.68 -15.52
CA TYR A 181 -0.38 16.19 -15.79
C TYR A 181 0.15 15.88 -17.20
N ARG A 182 -0.73 15.67 -18.17
CA ARG A 182 -0.37 15.24 -19.53
C ARG A 182 0.83 15.98 -20.11
N LYS A 183 0.80 17.32 -20.07
CA LYS A 183 1.86 18.16 -20.64
C LYS A 183 3.25 17.94 -20.05
N GLN A 184 3.31 17.47 -18.80
CA GLN A 184 4.55 17.22 -18.07
C GLN A 184 5.08 15.80 -18.27
N VAL A 185 4.19 14.81 -18.51
CA VAL A 185 4.54 13.39 -18.36
C VAL A 185 4.26 12.52 -19.60
N GLU A 186 3.65 13.02 -20.69
CA GLU A 186 3.14 12.22 -21.81
C GLU A 186 4.17 11.20 -22.34
N ASP A 187 5.44 11.61 -22.51
CA ASP A 187 6.53 10.74 -22.99
C ASP A 187 7.45 10.24 -21.86
N LYS A 188 7.10 10.48 -20.60
CA LYS A 188 7.92 10.23 -19.42
C LYS A 188 7.18 9.40 -18.36
N LEU A 189 6.14 8.67 -18.75
CA LEU A 189 5.28 7.90 -17.85
C LEU A 189 5.24 6.45 -18.30
N LEU A 190 5.60 5.53 -17.38
CA LEU A 190 5.49 4.09 -17.61
C LEU A 190 4.62 3.44 -16.54
N MET A 191 3.84 2.45 -16.96
CA MET A 191 3.09 1.59 -16.05
C MET A 191 3.84 0.27 -15.88
N LEU A 192 4.36 0.04 -14.68
CA LEU A 192 5.04 -1.18 -14.27
C LEU A 192 4.46 -1.63 -12.93
N TYR A 193 3.94 -2.86 -12.87
CA TYR A 193 3.38 -3.40 -11.64
C TYR A 193 4.42 -3.43 -10.52
N CYS A 194 3.95 -3.25 -9.29
CA CYS A 194 4.81 -3.36 -8.10
C CYS A 194 5.50 -4.73 -8.06
N PRO A 195 6.74 -4.83 -7.54
CA PRO A 195 7.42 -6.10 -7.33
C PRO A 195 6.59 -7.10 -6.53
N VAL A 196 6.83 -8.39 -6.73
CA VAL A 196 6.34 -9.42 -5.81
C VAL A 196 6.94 -9.13 -4.43
N LEU A 197 6.10 -9.04 -3.40
CA LEU A 197 6.60 -8.93 -2.03
C LEU A 197 7.01 -10.30 -1.54
N ASP A 198 8.26 -10.46 -1.13
CA ASP A 198 8.72 -11.69 -0.48
C ASP A 198 7.89 -11.90 0.79
N SER A 199 7.14 -12.99 0.83
CA SER A 199 6.54 -13.47 2.06
C SER A 199 7.67 -14.10 2.90
N HIS A 200 8.29 -13.30 3.78
CA HIS A 200 9.11 -13.89 4.82
C HIS A 200 8.19 -14.75 5.68
N MET A 201 8.20 -16.07 5.41
CA MET A 201 7.58 -17.04 6.29
C MET A 201 8.42 -17.09 7.57
N GLU A 202 8.29 -16.08 8.43
CA GLU A 202 8.68 -16.27 9.82
C GLU A 202 7.84 -17.42 10.35
N HIS A 203 8.48 -18.53 10.65
CA HIS A 203 7.86 -19.69 11.29
C HIS A 203 7.41 -19.34 12.72
N THR A 204 6.40 -18.48 12.83
CA THR A 204 5.69 -18.36 14.10
C THR A 204 4.83 -19.62 14.27
N ALA A 205 4.80 -20.15 15.48
CA ALA A 205 3.99 -21.34 15.78
C ALA A 205 2.54 -21.08 15.30
N GLU A 206 2.12 -21.79 14.28
CA GLU A 206 0.92 -21.53 13.44
C GLU A 206 -0.38 -21.34 14.24
N ASN A 207 -0.38 -21.73 15.52
CA ASN A 207 -1.55 -21.67 16.39
C ASN A 207 -1.52 -20.57 17.45
N SER A 208 -0.39 -19.86 17.65
CA SER A 208 -0.26 -18.94 18.78
C SER A 208 -1.20 -17.73 18.66
N VAL A 209 -1.31 -17.11 17.50
CA VAL A 209 -2.18 -15.93 17.27
C VAL A 209 -3.67 -16.33 17.29
N LEU A 210 -4.04 -17.48 16.75
CA LEU A 210 -5.43 -17.96 16.81
C LEU A 210 -5.87 -18.23 18.24
N GLN A 211 -5.03 -18.91 19.04
CA GLN A 211 -5.28 -19.17 20.45
C GLN A 211 -5.36 -17.86 21.26
N LYS A 212 -4.43 -16.95 21.05
CA LYS A 212 -4.39 -15.63 21.72
C LYS A 212 -5.70 -14.85 21.57
N TYR A 213 -6.35 -14.94 20.40
CA TYR A 213 -7.59 -14.22 20.11
C TYR A 213 -8.85 -15.10 20.16
N GLY A 214 -8.76 -16.35 20.61
CA GLY A 214 -9.90 -17.27 20.69
C GLY A 214 -10.56 -17.50 19.32
N LEU A 215 -9.74 -17.65 18.29
CA LEU A 215 -10.16 -17.86 16.89
C LEU A 215 -10.01 -19.33 16.52
N ARG A 216 -10.88 -19.81 15.62
CA ARG A 216 -10.76 -21.09 14.93
C ARG A 216 -10.58 -20.86 13.43
N LYS A 217 -9.97 -21.84 12.76
CA LYS A 217 -9.76 -21.83 11.32
C LYS A 217 -11.10 -21.71 10.58
N HIS A 218 -11.17 -20.82 9.59
CA HIS A 218 -12.33 -20.55 8.75
C HIS A 218 -13.62 -20.14 9.49
N GLU A 219 -13.47 -19.56 10.70
CA GLU A 219 -14.61 -19.07 11.49
C GLU A 219 -14.67 -17.54 11.57
N TYR A 220 -13.88 -16.81 10.78
CA TYR A 220 -13.89 -15.34 10.82
C TYR A 220 -13.67 -14.71 9.45
N PHE A 221 -14.24 -13.52 9.29
CA PHE A 221 -13.91 -12.56 8.25
C PHE A 221 -12.74 -11.70 8.70
N LEU A 222 -11.80 -11.45 7.80
CA LEU A 222 -10.59 -10.65 8.09
C LEU A 222 -10.66 -9.27 7.42
N LEU A 223 -10.42 -8.20 8.18
CA LEU A 223 -10.17 -6.84 7.72
C LEU A 223 -8.86 -6.33 8.29
N ILE A 224 -8.12 -5.52 7.53
CA ILE A 224 -6.83 -4.98 7.96
C ILE A 224 -6.79 -3.45 7.89
N ASN A 225 -5.83 -2.86 8.59
CA ASN A 225 -5.63 -1.40 8.66
C ASN A 225 -6.90 -0.66 9.14
N ALA A 226 -7.58 -1.21 10.13
CA ALA A 226 -8.88 -0.75 10.59
C ALA A 226 -8.90 0.69 11.14
N ASN A 227 -7.74 1.24 11.52
CA ASN A 227 -7.59 2.62 12.01
C ASN A 227 -7.47 3.66 10.90
N ARG A 228 -7.38 3.25 9.63
CA ARG A 228 -7.23 4.17 8.50
C ARG A 228 -8.58 4.38 7.81
N TRP A 229 -9.02 5.64 7.71
CA TRP A 229 -10.35 5.95 7.18
C TRP A 229 -10.53 5.57 5.71
N GLU A 230 -9.48 5.68 4.91
CA GLU A 230 -9.50 5.28 3.50
C GLU A 230 -9.62 3.75 3.31
N LYS A 231 -9.37 2.96 4.34
CA LYS A 231 -9.63 1.51 4.33
C LYS A 231 -11.09 1.17 4.66
N ASN A 232 -11.89 2.17 5.04
CA ASN A 232 -13.34 2.13 5.12
C ASN A 232 -13.93 1.02 6.03
N CYS A 233 -13.19 0.56 7.02
CA CYS A 233 -13.65 -0.49 7.94
C CYS A 233 -14.94 -0.10 8.66
N TYR A 234 -15.23 1.20 8.84
CA TYR A 234 -16.48 1.65 9.48
C TYR A 234 -17.73 1.17 8.73
N ARG A 235 -17.79 1.29 7.39
CA ARG A 235 -18.93 0.78 6.60
C ARG A 235 -19.04 -0.74 6.66
N ALA A 236 -17.92 -1.46 6.60
CA ALA A 236 -17.93 -2.91 6.76
C ALA A 236 -18.45 -3.33 8.14
N VAL A 237 -18.04 -2.64 9.21
CA VAL A 237 -18.56 -2.86 10.57
C VAL A 237 -20.07 -2.60 10.64
N GLN A 238 -20.59 -1.57 9.98
CA GLN A 238 -22.03 -1.32 9.90
C GLN A 238 -22.76 -2.48 9.20
N ALA A 239 -22.19 -3.00 8.09
CA ALA A 239 -22.74 -4.14 7.38
C ALA A 239 -22.79 -5.39 8.27
N PHE A 240 -21.69 -5.75 8.95
CA PHE A 240 -21.65 -6.87 9.89
C PHE A 240 -22.60 -6.68 11.08
N SER A 241 -22.67 -5.48 11.66
CA SER A 241 -23.60 -5.18 12.75
C SER A 241 -25.07 -5.34 12.32
N GLY A 242 -25.39 -4.98 11.07
CA GLY A 242 -26.68 -5.24 10.46
C GLY A 242 -26.98 -6.73 10.30
N ILE A 243 -26.00 -7.50 9.81
CA ILE A 243 -26.10 -8.96 9.69
C ILE A 243 -26.35 -9.58 11.06
N PHE A 244 -25.56 -9.26 12.05
CA PHE A 244 -25.67 -9.80 13.40
C PHE A 244 -27.04 -9.55 14.06
N ARG A 245 -27.71 -8.48 13.68
CA ARG A 245 -29.05 -8.13 14.17
C ARG A 245 -30.15 -8.90 13.45
N CYS A 246 -30.03 -9.06 12.12
CA CYS A 246 -31.08 -9.61 11.28
C CYS A 246 -30.95 -11.12 11.04
N PHE A 247 -29.78 -11.71 11.26
CA PHE A 247 -29.48 -13.12 11.01
C PHE A 247 -28.86 -13.79 12.26
N PRO A 248 -29.69 -14.22 13.22
CA PRO A 248 -29.19 -14.80 14.47
C PRO A 248 -28.32 -16.06 14.27
N GLY A 249 -28.54 -16.80 13.18
CA GLY A 249 -27.73 -17.98 12.82
C GLY A 249 -26.35 -17.66 12.18
N PHE A 250 -26.01 -16.39 11.99
CA PHE A 250 -24.68 -16.04 11.45
C PHE A 250 -23.60 -16.25 12.51
N ASN A 251 -22.78 -17.28 12.33
CA ASN A 251 -21.86 -17.80 13.34
C ASN A 251 -20.40 -17.42 13.15
N LYS A 252 -20.09 -16.49 12.21
CA LYS A 252 -18.71 -16.05 11.96
C LYS A 252 -18.36 -14.82 12.79
N LYS A 253 -17.11 -14.77 13.25
CA LYS A 253 -16.51 -13.58 13.88
C LYS A 253 -15.96 -12.62 12.82
N VAL A 254 -15.59 -11.41 13.24
CA VAL A 254 -14.94 -10.39 12.41
C VAL A 254 -13.67 -9.95 13.08
N VAL A 255 -12.52 -10.16 12.43
CA VAL A 255 -11.20 -9.76 12.91
C VAL A 255 -10.80 -8.45 12.23
N LEU A 256 -10.46 -7.45 13.03
CA LEU A 256 -10.05 -6.11 12.62
C LEU A 256 -8.60 -5.88 13.06
N VAL A 257 -7.65 -5.99 12.12
CA VAL A 257 -6.22 -5.78 12.40
C VAL A 257 -5.86 -4.31 12.26
N GLY A 258 -5.01 -3.80 13.16
CA GLY A 258 -4.63 -2.40 13.23
C GLY A 258 -5.73 -1.52 13.82
N ALA A 259 -6.51 -2.05 14.74
CA ALA A 259 -7.61 -1.37 15.42
C ALA A 259 -7.10 -0.67 16.69
N LYS A 260 -6.78 0.63 16.61
CA LYS A 260 -6.33 1.41 17.76
C LYS A 260 -7.48 1.83 18.68
N ASP A 261 -7.26 1.74 19.98
CA ASP A 261 -8.26 2.05 21.02
C ASP A 261 -8.72 3.51 21.04
N ASN A 262 -7.92 4.43 20.52
CA ASN A 262 -8.24 5.84 20.49
C ASN A 262 -9.29 6.23 19.43
N ILE A 263 -9.76 5.28 18.62
CA ILE A 263 -10.83 5.49 17.63
C ILE A 263 -12.17 5.06 18.25
N ARG A 264 -13.05 6.01 18.50
CA ARG A 264 -14.29 5.82 19.27
C ARG A 264 -15.19 4.68 18.80
N PHE A 265 -15.34 4.49 17.48
CA PHE A 265 -16.19 3.38 17.00
C PHE A 265 -15.54 2.03 17.22
N LEU A 266 -14.22 1.90 17.07
CA LEU A 266 -13.48 0.67 17.35
C LEU A 266 -13.56 0.32 18.83
N ALA A 267 -13.36 1.29 19.71
CA ALA A 267 -13.50 1.09 21.16
C ALA A 267 -14.90 0.57 21.56
N ARG A 268 -15.96 1.02 20.87
CA ARG A 268 -17.34 0.53 21.11
C ARG A 268 -17.53 -0.92 20.69
N LEU A 269 -16.84 -1.39 19.66
CA LEU A 269 -16.93 -2.77 19.18
C LEU A 269 -16.40 -3.80 20.17
N LYS A 270 -15.52 -3.42 21.08
CA LYS A 270 -15.03 -4.30 22.17
C LYS A 270 -16.15 -4.87 23.06
N LYS A 271 -17.33 -4.25 23.04
CA LYS A 271 -18.50 -4.73 23.80
C LYS A 271 -19.23 -5.88 23.12
N ASP A 272 -18.96 -6.16 21.85
CA ASP A 272 -19.55 -7.25 21.09
C ASP A 272 -18.46 -8.29 20.78
N SER A 273 -18.55 -9.44 21.43
CA SER A 273 -17.55 -10.54 21.34
C SER A 273 -17.40 -11.14 19.93
N ARG A 274 -18.28 -10.79 19.00
CA ARG A 274 -18.18 -11.20 17.59
C ARG A 274 -17.14 -10.37 16.83
N PHE A 275 -16.77 -9.19 17.33
CA PHE A 275 -15.68 -8.38 16.79
C PHE A 275 -14.40 -8.59 17.60
N ILE A 276 -13.35 -9.05 16.95
CA ILE A 276 -12.01 -9.24 17.52
C ILE A 276 -11.11 -8.14 16.98
N LEU A 277 -10.64 -7.29 17.88
CA LEU A 277 -9.77 -6.17 17.54
C LEU A 277 -8.34 -6.51 17.92
N THR A 278 -7.41 -6.32 16.99
CA THR A 278 -5.98 -6.49 17.26
C THR A 278 -5.23 -5.22 16.91
N ASP A 279 -4.12 -4.97 17.59
CA ASP A 279 -3.13 -3.99 17.14
C ASP A 279 -2.44 -4.45 15.83
N TYR A 280 -1.43 -3.72 15.40
CA TYR A 280 -0.54 -4.20 14.34
C TYR A 280 0.18 -5.47 14.82
N LEU A 281 0.20 -6.46 13.95
CA LEU A 281 0.78 -7.77 14.19
C LEU A 281 2.13 -7.91 13.50
N SER A 282 2.92 -8.89 13.91
CA SER A 282 4.08 -9.36 13.15
C SER A 282 3.66 -9.87 11.77
N SER A 283 4.59 -9.96 10.83
CA SER A 283 4.31 -10.51 9.49
C SER A 283 3.76 -11.93 9.59
N GLY A 284 4.39 -12.80 10.40
CA GLY A 284 3.97 -14.19 10.56
C GLY A 284 2.60 -14.34 11.21
N ASP A 285 2.27 -13.53 12.24
CA ASP A 285 0.94 -13.53 12.85
C ASP A 285 -0.15 -13.08 11.88
N LEU A 286 0.15 -12.04 11.07
CA LEU A 286 -0.77 -11.55 10.05
C LEU A 286 -0.98 -12.61 8.96
N ASP A 287 0.05 -13.31 8.55
CA ASP A 287 -0.01 -14.40 7.58
C ASP A 287 -0.84 -15.57 8.09
N CYS A 288 -0.69 -15.92 9.37
CA CYS A 288 -1.55 -16.91 10.02
C CYS A 288 -3.03 -16.49 9.98
N LEU A 289 -3.34 -15.21 10.23
CA LEU A 289 -4.73 -14.73 10.14
C LEU A 289 -5.25 -14.77 8.69
N TYR A 290 -4.45 -14.41 7.69
CA TYR A 290 -4.87 -14.55 6.29
C TYR A 290 -5.17 -16.00 5.94
N LYS A 291 -4.21 -16.91 6.17
CA LYS A 291 -4.31 -18.34 5.83
C LYS A 291 -5.54 -19.03 6.42
N ASN A 292 -5.96 -18.63 7.61
CA ASN A 292 -7.04 -19.26 8.35
C ASN A 292 -8.37 -18.48 8.33
N ALA A 293 -8.47 -17.40 7.54
CA ALA A 293 -9.71 -16.64 7.41
C ALA A 293 -10.78 -17.44 6.62
N PHE A 294 -12.06 -17.21 6.94
CA PHE A 294 -13.17 -17.68 6.13
C PHE A 294 -13.27 -16.88 4.81
N CYS A 295 -13.08 -15.58 4.90
CA CYS A 295 -13.09 -14.66 3.78
C CYS A 295 -12.35 -13.37 4.16
N PHE A 296 -11.63 -12.78 3.20
CA PHE A 296 -11.02 -11.47 3.34
C PHE A 296 -11.94 -10.39 2.79
N VAL A 297 -12.16 -9.32 3.57
CA VAL A 297 -13.00 -8.18 3.19
C VAL A 297 -12.14 -6.95 3.01
N TYR A 298 -12.13 -6.40 1.80
CA TYR A 298 -11.30 -5.25 1.43
C TYR A 298 -12.13 -4.05 0.99
N PRO A 299 -12.72 -3.28 1.93
CA PRO A 299 -13.67 -2.22 1.64
C PRO A 299 -13.03 -0.88 1.31
N THR A 300 -11.80 -0.86 0.86
CA THR A 300 -11.01 0.36 0.62
C THR A 300 -11.69 1.36 -0.30
N LEU A 301 -11.38 2.65 -0.13
CA LEU A 301 -11.91 3.74 -0.96
C LEU A 301 -10.94 4.16 -2.08
N ASN A 302 -9.65 3.85 -1.95
CA ASN A 302 -8.64 4.20 -2.96
C ASN A 302 -7.35 3.42 -2.73
N GLU A 303 -6.81 2.84 -3.80
CA GLU A 303 -5.51 2.14 -3.82
C GLU A 303 -4.71 2.51 -5.06
N GLY A 304 -3.39 2.47 -4.93
CA GLY A 304 -2.50 2.56 -6.07
C GLY A 304 -2.33 1.23 -6.78
N PHE A 305 -2.11 0.14 -6.02
CA PHE A 305 -2.01 -1.22 -6.52
C PHE A 305 -3.01 -2.16 -5.84
N GLY A 306 -2.84 -2.47 -4.57
CA GLY A 306 -3.80 -3.33 -3.85
C GLY A 306 -3.25 -4.73 -3.53
N TYR A 307 -2.10 -4.85 -2.90
CA TYR A 307 -1.51 -6.12 -2.45
C TYR A 307 -2.40 -6.99 -1.55
N PRO A 308 -3.19 -6.46 -0.60
CA PRO A 308 -3.91 -7.29 0.36
C PRO A 308 -4.84 -8.34 -0.24
N PRO A 309 -5.63 -8.06 -1.29
CA PRO A 309 -6.38 -9.09 -2.02
C PRO A 309 -5.51 -10.22 -2.57
N LEU A 310 -4.38 -9.89 -3.21
CA LEU A 310 -3.46 -10.90 -3.75
C LEU A 310 -2.90 -11.79 -2.64
N LYS A 311 -2.52 -11.20 -1.51
CA LYS A 311 -2.04 -11.95 -0.34
C LYS A 311 -3.09 -12.95 0.17
N SER A 312 -4.36 -12.56 0.21
CA SER A 312 -5.45 -13.44 0.58
C SER A 312 -5.64 -14.59 -0.41
N MET A 313 -5.61 -14.28 -1.71
CA MET A 313 -5.72 -15.27 -2.78
C MET A 313 -4.57 -16.28 -2.73
N ASN A 314 -3.34 -15.84 -2.42
CA ASN A 314 -2.17 -16.72 -2.26
C ASN A 314 -2.36 -17.77 -1.15
N TYR A 315 -3.14 -17.44 -0.12
CA TYR A 315 -3.55 -18.38 0.92
C TYR A 315 -4.84 -19.14 0.59
N ASN A 316 -5.31 -19.08 -0.66
CA ASN A 316 -6.55 -19.73 -1.11
C ASN A 316 -7.79 -19.31 -0.30
N VAL A 317 -7.83 -18.05 0.15
CA VAL A 317 -8.95 -17.47 0.91
C VAL A 317 -9.80 -16.60 0.02
N PRO A 318 -11.14 -16.80 -0.04
CA PRO A 318 -12.04 -15.99 -0.84
C PRO A 318 -11.93 -14.50 -0.52
N VAL A 319 -12.05 -13.65 -1.53
CA VAL A 319 -11.96 -12.19 -1.39
C VAL A 319 -13.27 -11.54 -1.80
N ILE A 320 -13.77 -10.62 -0.95
CA ILE A 320 -14.76 -9.62 -1.36
C ILE A 320 -14.13 -8.24 -1.26
N ALA A 321 -14.21 -7.44 -2.31
CA ALA A 321 -13.43 -6.21 -2.44
C ALA A 321 -14.23 -5.06 -3.05
N SER A 322 -13.77 -3.84 -2.80
CA SER A 322 -14.30 -2.64 -3.43
C SER A 322 -14.04 -2.61 -4.94
N ALA A 323 -15.05 -2.22 -5.74
CA ALA A 323 -14.90 -1.95 -7.16
C ALA A 323 -14.38 -0.52 -7.40
N VAL A 324 -13.17 -0.20 -6.91
CA VAL A 324 -12.58 1.14 -7.05
C VAL A 324 -11.11 1.09 -7.42
N THR A 325 -10.68 2.11 -8.14
CA THR A 325 -9.29 2.37 -8.53
C THR A 325 -8.60 1.14 -9.14
N SER A 326 -7.43 0.75 -8.65
CA SER A 326 -6.67 -0.40 -9.13
C SER A 326 -7.19 -1.77 -8.65
N VAL A 327 -8.12 -1.81 -7.69
CA VAL A 327 -8.54 -3.08 -7.06
C VAL A 327 -9.12 -4.07 -8.07
N PRO A 328 -10.05 -3.70 -8.98
CA PRO A 328 -10.54 -4.63 -10.01
C PRO A 328 -9.46 -5.04 -11.01
N GLU A 329 -8.56 -4.12 -11.38
CA GLU A 329 -7.43 -4.42 -12.26
C GLU A 329 -6.50 -5.49 -11.67
N VAL A 330 -6.21 -5.40 -10.37
CA VAL A 330 -5.26 -6.28 -9.70
C VAL A 330 -5.90 -7.60 -9.28
N ALA A 331 -7.09 -7.57 -8.71
CA ALA A 331 -7.75 -8.78 -8.18
C ALA A 331 -8.55 -9.57 -9.24
N GLY A 332 -8.92 -8.96 -10.38
CA GLY A 332 -9.59 -9.65 -11.50
C GLY A 332 -10.80 -10.46 -11.06
N ASP A 333 -11.00 -11.62 -11.67
CA ASP A 333 -12.10 -12.54 -11.36
C ASP A 333 -11.92 -13.30 -10.03
N GLY A 334 -10.79 -13.10 -9.34
CA GLY A 334 -10.50 -13.69 -8.03
C GLY A 334 -11.24 -13.03 -6.86
N ALA A 335 -11.96 -11.93 -7.09
CA ALA A 335 -12.71 -11.23 -6.06
C ALA A 335 -14.18 -11.00 -6.43
N LEU A 336 -15.05 -11.00 -5.43
CA LEU A 336 -16.44 -10.57 -5.55
C LEU A 336 -16.54 -9.09 -5.16
N TYR A 337 -17.04 -8.26 -6.09
CA TYR A 337 -17.00 -6.80 -5.94
C TYR A 337 -18.27 -6.19 -5.35
N PHE A 338 -18.09 -5.03 -4.70
CA PHE A 338 -19.16 -4.17 -4.19
C PHE A 338 -18.78 -2.69 -4.31
N ASN A 339 -19.79 -1.82 -4.30
CA ASN A 339 -19.61 -0.39 -4.13
C ASN A 339 -19.23 -0.10 -2.65
N PRO A 340 -18.03 0.45 -2.37
CA PRO A 340 -17.57 0.68 -1.00
C PRO A 340 -18.36 1.76 -0.25
N TYR A 341 -19.16 2.56 -0.94
CA TYR A 341 -20.01 3.57 -0.33
C TYR A 341 -21.38 3.02 0.10
N SER A 342 -21.76 1.80 -0.35
CA SER A 342 -23.02 1.14 -0.02
C SER A 342 -22.84 0.09 1.08
N VAL A 343 -23.34 0.38 2.29
CA VAL A 343 -23.35 -0.60 3.40
C VAL A 343 -24.19 -1.83 3.04
N ASP A 344 -25.29 -1.65 2.29
CA ASP A 344 -26.16 -2.75 1.89
C ASP A 344 -25.50 -3.66 0.86
N GLU A 345 -24.75 -3.14 -0.10
CA GLU A 345 -23.98 -3.99 -1.01
C GLU A 345 -22.89 -4.78 -0.27
N ILE A 346 -22.16 -4.14 0.64
CA ILE A 346 -21.18 -4.84 1.48
C ILE A 346 -21.87 -5.98 2.23
N LYS A 347 -23.01 -5.70 2.86
CA LYS A 347 -23.83 -6.70 3.58
C LYS A 347 -24.26 -7.84 2.66
N ASN A 348 -24.76 -7.53 1.46
CA ASN A 348 -25.23 -8.53 0.50
C ASN A 348 -24.10 -9.46 0.05
N ARG A 349 -22.90 -8.91 -0.24
CA ARG A 349 -21.73 -9.73 -0.63
C ARG A 349 -21.22 -10.60 0.52
N ILE A 350 -21.24 -10.10 1.75
CA ILE A 350 -20.90 -10.90 2.93
C ILE A 350 -21.87 -12.10 3.07
N LEU A 351 -23.17 -11.86 2.96
CA LEU A 351 -24.19 -12.92 3.03
C LEU A 351 -24.07 -13.90 1.87
N GLN A 352 -23.82 -13.41 0.66
CA GLN A 352 -23.64 -14.24 -0.53
C GLN A 352 -22.46 -15.21 -0.34
N VAL A 353 -21.27 -14.69 0.05
CA VAL A 353 -20.11 -15.55 0.33
C VAL A 353 -20.37 -16.47 1.52
N TYR A 354 -21.12 -16.04 2.53
CA TYR A 354 -21.45 -16.88 3.69
C TYR A 354 -22.32 -18.08 3.30
N HIS A 355 -23.34 -17.90 2.48
CA HIS A 355 -24.30 -18.95 2.13
C HIS A 355 -23.86 -19.81 0.94
N GLU A 356 -23.17 -19.25 -0.06
CA GLU A 356 -22.86 -19.91 -1.32
C GLU A 356 -21.48 -20.57 -1.33
N GLU A 357 -21.40 -21.85 -0.96
CA GLU A 357 -20.13 -22.61 -0.98
C GLU A 357 -19.53 -22.71 -2.40
N LYS A 358 -20.39 -22.92 -3.41
CA LYS A 358 -19.94 -22.99 -4.81
C LYS A 358 -19.27 -21.69 -5.26
N LEU A 359 -19.80 -20.54 -4.85
CA LEU A 359 -19.18 -19.24 -5.11
C LEU A 359 -17.81 -19.13 -4.43
N ARG A 360 -17.68 -19.53 -3.14
CA ARG A 360 -16.38 -19.50 -2.45
C ARG A 360 -15.34 -20.35 -3.16
N LYS A 361 -15.68 -21.57 -3.57
CA LYS A 361 -14.78 -22.46 -4.33
C LYS A 361 -14.37 -21.84 -5.67
N ASN A 362 -15.31 -21.19 -6.36
CA ASN A 362 -14.99 -20.48 -7.60
C ASN A 362 -14.01 -19.31 -7.36
N LEU A 363 -14.27 -18.45 -6.36
CA LEU A 363 -13.39 -17.34 -6.00
C LEU A 363 -11.98 -17.82 -5.62
N GLN A 364 -11.87 -18.93 -4.89
CA GLN A 364 -10.60 -19.56 -4.56
C GLN A 364 -9.83 -19.99 -5.82
N SER A 365 -10.50 -20.71 -6.71
CA SER A 365 -9.89 -21.19 -7.97
C SER A 365 -9.45 -20.03 -8.86
N GLN A 366 -10.32 -19.01 -9.05
CA GLN A 366 -9.99 -17.84 -9.85
C GLN A 366 -8.89 -17.00 -9.18
N GLY A 367 -8.89 -16.90 -7.84
CA GLY A 367 -7.85 -16.21 -7.09
C GLY A 367 -6.47 -16.83 -7.28
N LEU A 368 -6.34 -18.14 -7.21
CA LEU A 368 -5.06 -18.83 -7.45
C LEU A 368 -4.56 -18.63 -8.90
N LYS A 369 -5.47 -18.70 -9.88
CA LYS A 369 -5.13 -18.39 -11.27
C LYS A 369 -4.66 -16.93 -11.42
N ARG A 370 -5.39 -16.00 -10.80
CA ARG A 370 -5.06 -14.57 -10.86
C ARG A 370 -3.70 -14.23 -10.27
N ILE A 371 -3.31 -14.87 -9.16
CA ILE A 371 -1.97 -14.72 -8.57
C ILE A 371 -0.89 -15.05 -9.58
N GLN A 372 -0.98 -16.19 -10.27
CA GLN A 372 0.03 -16.60 -11.25
C GLN A 372 0.18 -15.56 -12.39
N GLU A 373 -0.94 -15.03 -12.91
CA GLU A 373 -0.94 -13.98 -13.93
C GLU A 373 -0.27 -12.69 -13.43
N VAL A 374 -0.64 -12.25 -12.22
CA VAL A 374 -0.12 -11.02 -11.65
C VAL A 374 1.35 -11.14 -11.29
N GLU A 375 1.77 -12.25 -10.69
CA GLU A 375 3.19 -12.48 -10.34
C GLU A 375 4.10 -12.55 -11.55
N SER A 376 3.63 -13.18 -12.66
CA SER A 376 4.39 -13.18 -13.92
C SER A 376 4.63 -11.75 -14.38
N LYS A 377 3.56 -10.94 -14.45
CA LYS A 377 3.66 -9.53 -14.85
C LYS A 377 4.54 -8.71 -13.88
N GLN A 378 4.42 -8.91 -12.58
CA GLN A 378 5.23 -8.24 -11.57
C GLN A 378 6.73 -8.53 -11.75
N LYS A 379 7.09 -9.78 -12.09
CA LYS A 379 8.48 -10.17 -12.37
C LYS A 379 9.03 -9.47 -13.61
N ASP A 380 8.27 -9.51 -14.73
CA ASP A 380 8.66 -8.90 -16.00
C ASP A 380 8.79 -7.36 -15.86
N ASP A 381 7.84 -6.73 -15.18
CA ASP A 381 7.83 -5.29 -14.95
C ASP A 381 8.95 -4.85 -14.00
N THR A 382 9.24 -5.64 -12.96
CA THR A 382 10.37 -5.39 -12.06
C THR A 382 11.69 -5.49 -12.82
N GLU A 383 11.85 -6.49 -13.68
CA GLU A 383 13.03 -6.64 -14.52
C GLU A 383 13.20 -5.46 -15.47
N SER A 384 12.11 -5.00 -16.06
CA SER A 384 12.08 -3.81 -16.92
C SER A 384 12.55 -2.56 -16.16
N LEU A 385 12.05 -2.33 -14.93
CA LEU A 385 12.51 -1.23 -14.08
C LEU A 385 14.01 -1.32 -13.78
N ILE A 386 14.50 -2.48 -13.35
CA ILE A 386 15.92 -2.69 -13.05
C ILE A 386 16.79 -2.42 -14.28
N ASN A 387 16.38 -2.89 -15.46
CA ASN A 387 17.11 -2.65 -16.71
C ASN A 387 17.15 -1.17 -17.07
N ILE A 388 16.06 -0.42 -16.87
CA ILE A 388 16.04 1.05 -17.07
C ILE A 388 17.06 1.73 -16.14
N LEU A 389 17.08 1.34 -14.86
CA LEU A 389 18.00 1.91 -13.88
C LEU A 389 19.47 1.60 -14.21
N LEU A 390 19.76 0.35 -14.59
CA LEU A 390 21.13 -0.12 -14.86
C LEU A 390 21.68 0.33 -16.22
N LYS A 391 20.80 0.65 -17.19
CA LYS A 391 21.24 1.11 -18.52
C LYS A 391 21.93 2.48 -18.48
N ARG A 392 21.57 3.31 -17.50
CA ARG A 392 22.11 4.68 -17.34
C ARG A 392 23.00 4.82 -16.08
N ALA A 393 23.17 3.74 -15.29
CA ALA A 393 23.99 3.67 -14.07
C ALA A 393 25.46 3.41 -14.36
#